data_7c5cbabc4427692085c1a885ff41855b
#
_entry.id   7c5cbabc4427692085c1a885ff41855b
#
_cell.length_a   1.000
_cell.length_b   1.000
_cell.length_c   1.000
_cell.angle_alpha   90.00
_cell.angle_beta   90.00
_cell.angle_gamma   90.00
#
_symmetry.space_group_name_H-M   'P 1'
#
loop_
_entity.id
_entity.type
_entity.pdbx_description
1 polymer ?
#
loop_
_entity_poly.entity_id
_entity_poly.type
_entity_poly.pdbx_seq_one_letter_code
_entity_poly.pdbx_strand_id
1 'polypeptide(L)'
;FNPNYTDMWGCGLWKLDKDTGTEIVSGGVITGGGGDLTHSDGGGVLVNVGGKLTMTGGSIVGCSAGGLGGGVHLAYDSSIGKSSTFTMTGGSIIGCAAKNGGGVSVSPGCTFTMGSGSEIRNCNAQSGGGGVDISALWNSNIIGCFIMNGGTIRTCTGLYGGGVYNSGSFIMSGGTIKASISTTTQYASSGGVWNDNQFTMTRGTIG
;
A
#
# COMPACT_ATOMS: atom_id res chain seq x y z
N PHE A 1 20.64 11.49 -3.92
CA PHE A 1 21.07 10.85 -5.17
C PHE A 1 22.39 10.13 -4.91
N ASN A 2 22.40 8.82 -4.82
CA ASN A 2 23.64 8.05 -4.79
C ASN A 2 23.86 7.48 -6.20
N PRO A 3 24.87 7.94 -6.97
CA PRO A 3 25.07 7.55 -8.36
C PRO A 3 25.64 6.14 -8.57
N ASN A 4 25.79 5.34 -7.55
CA ASN A 4 26.45 4.03 -7.61
C ASN A 4 25.53 2.82 -7.56
N TYR A 5 24.22 2.98 -7.71
CA TYR A 5 23.30 1.85 -7.83
C TYR A 5 22.75 1.75 -9.25
N THR A 6 23.40 0.90 -10.04
CA THR A 6 23.00 0.53 -11.41
C THR A 6 22.22 -0.78 -11.44
N ASP A 7 21.28 -1.00 -10.57
CA ASP A 7 20.36 -2.12 -10.73
C ASP A 7 19.08 -1.63 -11.43
N MET A 8 19.12 -1.74 -12.75
CA MET A 8 18.01 -1.48 -13.66
C MET A 8 16.93 -2.55 -13.53
N TRP A 9 16.08 -2.47 -12.51
CA TRP A 9 14.83 -3.23 -12.43
C TRP A 9 13.69 -2.30 -12.08
N GLY A 10 13.04 -1.78 -13.10
CA GLY A 10 11.80 -0.99 -12.99
C GLY A 10 12.01 0.51 -12.83
N CYS A 11 11.34 1.28 -13.67
CA CYS A 11 11.28 2.73 -13.58
C CYS A 11 10.58 3.15 -12.29
N GLY A 12 11.24 3.90 -11.44
CA GLY A 12 10.65 4.40 -10.19
C GLY A 12 11.42 3.92 -8.97
N LEU A 13 12.70 4.10 -9.00
CA LEU A 13 13.65 3.65 -7.99
C LEU A 13 13.55 4.44 -6.69
N TRP A 14 12.98 3.83 -5.67
CA TRP A 14 13.45 4.07 -4.29
C TRP A 14 13.44 2.74 -3.54
N LYS A 15 14.59 2.07 -3.54
CA LYS A 15 14.87 1.00 -2.61
C LYS A 15 15.44 1.66 -1.36
N LEU A 16 14.64 1.80 -0.32
CA LEU A 16 15.12 2.24 0.98
C LEU A 16 15.94 1.14 1.62
N ASP A 17 17.21 1.39 1.83
CA ASP A 17 18.13 0.43 2.41
C ASP A 17 17.85 0.22 3.89
N LYS A 18 18.12 -1.00 4.33
CA LYS A 18 17.79 -1.58 5.65
C LYS A 18 18.47 -0.93 6.86
N ASP A 19 19.43 -0.07 6.67
CA ASP A 19 20.33 0.30 7.79
C ASP A 19 20.17 1.72 8.33
N THR A 20 19.43 2.63 7.70
CA THR A 20 19.60 4.01 8.13
C THR A 20 18.39 4.89 8.10
N GLY A 21 17.35 4.55 7.50
CA GLY A 21 16.75 5.81 7.37
C GLY A 21 15.27 5.90 7.12
N THR A 22 14.83 7.01 7.50
CA THR A 22 13.54 7.61 7.12
C THR A 22 13.77 8.41 5.85
N GLU A 23 13.10 8.01 4.77
CA GLU A 23 13.00 8.87 3.57
C GLU A 23 11.75 9.75 3.68
N ILE A 24 11.90 11.00 3.27
CA ILE A 24 10.81 11.98 3.32
C ILE A 24 10.48 12.43 1.89
N VAL A 25 9.27 12.13 1.45
CA VAL A 25 8.70 12.69 0.21
C VAL A 25 7.78 13.85 0.58
N SER A 26 8.27 15.07 0.38
CA SER A 26 7.52 16.30 0.71
C SER A 26 6.92 17.00 -0.51
N GLY A 27 7.34 16.58 -1.71
CA GLY A 27 6.87 17.13 -2.98
C GLY A 27 7.37 16.32 -4.16
N GLY A 28 7.09 16.80 -5.37
CA GLY A 28 7.48 16.10 -6.60
C GLY A 28 6.53 14.96 -6.99
N VAL A 29 6.88 14.25 -8.05
CA VAL A 29 6.08 13.16 -8.60
C VAL A 29 6.99 11.97 -8.91
N ILE A 30 6.60 10.80 -8.41
CA ILE A 30 7.15 9.51 -8.81
C ILE A 30 6.18 8.93 -9.84
N THR A 31 6.64 8.70 -11.07
CA THR A 31 5.77 8.27 -12.16
C THR A 31 6.43 7.21 -13.02
N GLY A 32 5.62 6.38 -13.67
CA GLY A 32 6.07 5.42 -14.67
C GLY A 32 6.89 4.27 -14.10
N GLY A 33 6.84 4.03 -12.80
CA GLY A 33 7.41 2.85 -12.20
C GLY A 33 6.70 1.60 -12.73
N GLY A 34 7.42 0.76 -13.46
CA GLY A 34 6.93 -0.54 -13.93
C GLY A 34 8.01 -1.57 -13.74
N GLY A 35 7.78 -2.54 -12.88
CA GLY A 35 8.63 -3.73 -12.80
C GLY A 35 8.23 -4.77 -13.85
N ASP A 36 9.07 -5.77 -14.05
CA ASP A 36 8.67 -6.98 -14.76
C ASP A 36 7.34 -7.48 -14.18
N LEU A 37 6.34 -7.59 -15.03
CA LEU A 37 4.96 -7.95 -14.65
C LEU A 37 4.84 -9.33 -14.00
N THR A 38 5.93 -10.07 -13.85
CA THR A 38 5.91 -11.42 -13.30
C THR A 38 6.28 -11.50 -11.82
N HIS A 39 7.19 -10.67 -11.30
CA HIS A 39 7.73 -10.82 -9.92
C HIS A 39 8.20 -9.53 -9.24
N SER A 40 7.87 -8.34 -9.74
CA SER A 40 8.31 -7.10 -9.10
C SER A 40 7.34 -6.62 -8.03
N ASP A 41 7.88 -6.17 -6.92
CA ASP A 41 7.16 -5.54 -5.83
C ASP A 41 7.55 -4.06 -5.72
N GLY A 42 6.60 -3.20 -5.31
CA GLY A 42 6.83 -1.79 -5.13
C GLY A 42 7.05 -1.04 -6.44
N GLY A 43 6.04 -0.97 -7.31
CA GLY A 43 6.16 -0.34 -8.61
C GLY A 43 6.65 1.11 -8.55
N GLY A 44 6.13 1.92 -7.63
CA GLY A 44 6.64 3.26 -7.35
C GLY A 44 7.75 3.27 -6.31
N VAL A 45 7.49 2.68 -5.15
CA VAL A 45 8.40 2.65 -3.99
C VAL A 45 8.39 1.28 -3.33
N LEU A 46 9.55 0.68 -3.19
CA LEU A 46 9.76 -0.46 -2.31
C LEU A 46 10.39 0.03 -0.99
N VAL A 47 9.65 -0.05 0.10
CA VAL A 47 10.19 0.18 1.44
C VAL A 47 10.77 -1.12 1.93
N ASN A 48 12.09 -1.26 1.80
CA ASN A 48 12.78 -2.50 2.14
C ASN A 48 12.74 -2.78 3.64
N VAL A 49 13.09 -3.96 4.01
CA VAL A 49 13.09 -4.49 5.39
C VAL A 49 13.81 -3.54 6.36
N GLY A 50 13.12 -3.11 7.41
CA GLY A 50 13.61 -2.13 8.39
C GLY A 50 13.54 -0.67 7.91
N GLY A 51 13.16 -0.43 6.67
CA GLY A 51 13.03 0.91 6.10
C GLY A 51 11.82 1.69 6.63
N LYS A 52 11.91 3.01 6.54
CA LYS A 52 10.84 3.93 6.92
C LYS A 52 10.61 4.93 5.79
N LEU A 53 9.38 5.00 5.32
CA LEU A 53 8.94 6.02 4.35
C LEU A 53 8.02 7.02 5.04
N THR A 54 8.24 8.30 4.82
CA THR A 54 7.31 9.36 5.21
C THR A 54 6.94 10.18 3.98
N MET A 55 5.64 10.31 3.71
CA MET A 55 5.12 11.15 2.64
C MET A 55 4.26 12.26 3.24
N THR A 56 4.72 13.49 3.11
CA THR A 56 4.01 14.69 3.60
C THR A 56 3.38 15.50 2.48
N GLY A 57 3.68 15.15 1.23
CA GLY A 57 3.17 15.79 0.02
C GLY A 57 3.66 15.05 -1.22
N GLY A 58 3.47 15.62 -2.40
CA GLY A 58 3.85 15.02 -3.66
C GLY A 58 2.90 13.91 -4.13
N SER A 59 3.30 13.16 -5.15
CA SER A 59 2.43 12.15 -5.75
C SER A 59 3.22 10.92 -6.28
N ILE A 60 2.64 9.75 -6.13
CA ILE A 60 3.05 8.49 -6.79
C ILE A 60 1.98 8.16 -7.81
N VAL A 61 2.32 8.16 -9.10
CA VAL A 61 1.32 8.15 -10.18
C VAL A 61 1.62 7.10 -11.23
N GLY A 62 0.62 6.28 -11.57
CA GLY A 62 0.68 5.35 -12.70
C GLY A 62 1.76 4.29 -12.59
N CYS A 63 2.17 3.95 -11.39
CA CYS A 63 3.17 2.92 -11.13
C CYS A 63 2.55 1.53 -11.13
N SER A 64 3.30 0.52 -11.55
CA SER A 64 2.79 -0.85 -11.59
C SER A 64 3.80 -1.88 -11.06
N ALA A 65 3.28 -2.92 -10.43
CA ALA A 65 4.06 -4.07 -9.97
C ALA A 65 3.39 -5.38 -10.39
N GLY A 66 4.17 -6.38 -10.72
CA GLY A 66 3.66 -7.71 -11.03
C GLY A 66 3.17 -8.46 -9.80
N GLY A 67 3.73 -8.14 -8.63
CA GLY A 67 3.42 -8.74 -7.33
C GLY A 67 2.65 -7.80 -6.42
N LEU A 68 3.36 -7.14 -5.53
CA LEU A 68 2.82 -6.40 -4.40
C LEU A 68 3.07 -4.90 -4.49
N GLY A 69 2.06 -4.08 -4.17
CA GLY A 69 2.19 -2.65 -4.03
C GLY A 69 2.52 -1.90 -5.33
N GLY A 70 1.52 -1.60 -6.15
CA GLY A 70 1.72 -0.85 -7.38
C GLY A 70 2.31 0.56 -7.13
N GLY A 71 1.79 1.27 -6.14
CA GLY A 71 2.37 2.52 -5.66
C GLY A 71 3.50 2.28 -4.66
N VAL A 72 3.19 1.62 -3.54
CA VAL A 72 4.12 1.38 -2.43
C VAL A 72 4.01 -0.05 -1.94
N HIS A 73 5.14 -0.72 -1.76
CA HIS A 73 5.22 -2.00 -1.06
C HIS A 73 6.04 -1.89 0.22
N LEU A 74 5.50 -2.40 1.34
CA LEU A 74 6.20 -2.51 2.61
C LEU A 74 6.71 -3.93 2.80
N ALA A 75 8.03 -4.11 2.74
CA ALA A 75 8.65 -5.42 2.82
C ALA A 75 8.88 -5.89 4.27
N TYR A 76 8.73 -7.19 4.48
CA TYR A 76 8.99 -7.90 5.71
C TYR A 76 9.94 -9.06 5.48
N ASP A 77 10.84 -9.31 6.41
CA ASP A 77 11.71 -10.47 6.40
C ASP A 77 11.48 -11.32 7.66
N SER A 78 10.89 -12.48 7.47
CA SER A 78 10.57 -13.42 8.56
C SER A 78 11.81 -14.07 9.19
N SER A 79 12.93 -14.14 8.45
CA SER A 79 14.16 -14.77 8.95
C SER A 79 14.85 -13.94 10.02
N ILE A 80 14.71 -12.63 9.97
CA ILE A 80 15.31 -11.67 10.93
C ILE A 80 14.28 -10.89 11.73
N GLY A 81 12.97 -11.13 11.47
CA GLY A 81 11.88 -10.48 12.19
C GLY A 81 11.80 -8.97 12.02
N LYS A 82 12.33 -8.43 10.92
CA LYS A 82 12.31 -6.99 10.64
C LYS A 82 11.18 -6.61 9.70
N SER A 83 10.51 -5.51 10.02
CA SER A 83 9.40 -4.93 9.29
C SER A 83 9.71 -3.50 8.85
N SER A 84 8.98 -3.02 7.84
CA SER A 84 9.07 -1.65 7.37
C SER A 84 7.84 -0.83 7.77
N THR A 85 7.94 0.49 7.68
CA THR A 85 6.85 1.41 8.01
C THR A 85 6.66 2.46 6.93
N PHE A 86 5.40 2.84 6.70
CA PHE A 86 5.03 3.96 5.85
C PHE A 86 4.08 4.90 6.60
N THR A 87 4.42 6.18 6.65
CA THR A 87 3.56 7.22 7.20
C THR A 87 3.24 8.23 6.11
N MET A 88 1.95 8.37 5.80
CA MET A 88 1.46 9.30 4.80
C MET A 88 0.55 10.33 5.48
N THR A 89 1.04 11.55 5.65
CA THR A 89 0.30 12.66 6.25
C THR A 89 -0.20 13.66 5.23
N GLY A 90 0.24 13.52 3.98
CA GLY A 90 -0.19 14.32 2.83
C GLY A 90 0.25 13.66 1.53
N GLY A 91 -0.19 14.25 0.41
CA GLY A 91 0.11 13.74 -0.92
C GLY A 91 -0.85 12.68 -1.44
N SER A 92 -0.53 12.10 -2.60
CA SER A 92 -1.46 11.22 -3.32
C SER A 92 -0.78 10.02 -3.95
N ILE A 93 -1.46 8.86 -3.92
CA ILE A 93 -1.12 7.66 -4.70
C ILE A 93 -2.25 7.46 -5.72
N ILE A 94 -1.91 7.51 -7.02
CA ILE A 94 -2.91 7.67 -8.08
C ILE A 94 -2.66 6.69 -9.22
N GLY A 95 -3.70 5.94 -9.59
CA GLY A 95 -3.69 5.12 -10.82
C GLY A 95 -2.64 4.02 -10.83
N CYS A 96 -2.22 3.55 -9.66
CA CYS A 96 -1.24 2.49 -9.54
C CYS A 96 -1.89 1.10 -9.62
N ALA A 97 -1.14 0.10 -10.08
CA ALA A 97 -1.67 -1.24 -10.28
C ALA A 97 -0.71 -2.34 -9.80
N ALA A 98 -1.27 -3.41 -9.24
CA ALA A 98 -0.50 -4.60 -8.84
C ALA A 98 -1.37 -5.86 -8.83
N LYS A 99 -0.78 -7.00 -8.51
CA LYS A 99 -1.55 -8.20 -8.19
C LYS A 99 -2.30 -7.99 -6.87
N ASN A 100 -1.64 -7.51 -5.82
CA ASN A 100 -2.24 -7.16 -4.53
C ASN A 100 -1.79 -5.76 -4.09
N GLY A 101 -2.72 -4.96 -3.55
CA GLY A 101 -2.44 -3.61 -3.13
C GLY A 101 -2.09 -2.68 -4.30
N GLY A 102 -3.06 -2.36 -5.15
CA GLY A 102 -2.81 -1.47 -6.28
C GLY A 102 -2.16 -0.15 -5.86
N GLY A 103 -2.66 0.48 -4.79
CA GLY A 103 -2.03 1.63 -4.16
C GLY A 103 -0.90 1.23 -3.22
N VAL A 104 -1.21 0.51 -2.15
CA VAL A 104 -0.27 0.14 -1.08
C VAL A 104 -0.45 -1.34 -0.70
N SER A 105 0.64 -2.07 -0.59
CA SER A 105 0.68 -3.40 0.00
C SER A 105 1.45 -3.39 1.32
N VAL A 106 0.80 -3.89 2.37
CA VAL A 106 1.33 -3.95 3.74
C VAL A 106 1.60 -5.40 4.10
N SER A 107 2.86 -5.81 4.04
CA SER A 107 3.28 -7.17 4.42
C SER A 107 3.10 -7.44 5.92
N PRO A 108 3.09 -8.72 6.33
CA PRO A 108 3.05 -9.09 7.75
C PRO A 108 4.09 -8.34 8.58
N GLY A 109 3.73 -7.92 9.78
CA GLY A 109 4.61 -7.15 10.67
C GLY A 109 4.80 -5.68 10.31
N CYS A 110 4.49 -5.27 9.08
CA CYS A 110 4.63 -3.88 8.64
C CYS A 110 3.46 -3.00 9.07
N THR A 111 3.71 -1.69 9.11
CA THR A 111 2.67 -0.71 9.47
C THR A 111 2.58 0.41 8.43
N PHE A 112 1.36 0.63 7.93
CA PHE A 112 1.00 1.80 7.16
C PHE A 112 0.11 2.72 7.99
N THR A 113 0.45 4.01 8.07
CA THR A 113 -0.35 5.04 8.74
C THR A 113 -0.75 6.12 7.75
N MET A 114 -2.05 6.40 7.64
CA MET A 114 -2.61 7.39 6.74
C MET A 114 -3.32 8.50 7.51
N GLY A 115 -2.93 9.75 7.24
CA GLY A 115 -3.47 10.96 7.86
C GLY A 115 -4.40 11.77 6.96
N SER A 116 -4.92 12.88 7.47
CA SER A 116 -6.00 13.66 6.86
C SER A 116 -5.67 14.33 5.52
N GLY A 117 -4.39 14.62 5.26
CA GLY A 117 -3.94 15.24 3.99
C GLY A 117 -3.66 14.26 2.85
N SER A 118 -4.00 12.99 3.03
CA SER A 118 -3.59 11.89 2.15
C SER A 118 -4.72 11.41 1.25
N GLU A 119 -4.38 10.99 0.02
CA GLU A 119 -5.34 10.41 -0.91
C GLU A 119 -4.77 9.18 -1.63
N ILE A 120 -5.55 8.09 -1.70
CA ILE A 120 -5.30 6.94 -2.57
C ILE A 120 -6.49 6.82 -3.50
N ARG A 121 -6.25 6.88 -4.84
CA ARG A 121 -7.35 6.85 -5.80
C ARG A 121 -7.01 6.18 -7.12
N ASN A 122 -8.04 5.66 -7.76
CA ASN A 122 -7.96 5.03 -9.09
C ASN A 122 -6.93 3.89 -9.16
N CYS A 123 -6.62 3.27 -8.03
CA CYS A 123 -5.67 2.17 -7.99
C CYS A 123 -6.38 0.83 -8.24
N ASN A 124 -5.66 -0.12 -8.83
CA ASN A 124 -6.22 -1.40 -9.27
C ASN A 124 -5.40 -2.58 -8.74
N ALA A 125 -6.08 -3.57 -8.17
CA ALA A 125 -5.49 -4.86 -7.83
C ALA A 125 -6.20 -6.01 -8.55
N GLN A 126 -5.42 -6.96 -9.06
CA GLN A 126 -5.96 -8.15 -9.72
C GLN A 126 -6.54 -9.15 -8.72
N SER A 127 -6.06 -9.15 -7.47
CA SER A 127 -6.49 -10.06 -6.40
C SER A 127 -6.99 -9.28 -5.19
N GLY A 128 -6.19 -8.84 -4.29
CA GLY A 128 -6.55 -8.23 -3.00
C GLY A 128 -7.27 -6.90 -3.04
N GLY A 129 -6.81 -5.95 -2.26
CA GLY A 129 -7.36 -4.60 -2.14
C GLY A 129 -6.86 -3.64 -3.20
N GLY A 130 -7.77 -2.96 -3.91
CA GLY A 130 -7.39 -2.00 -4.95
C GLY A 130 -6.62 -0.80 -4.41
N GLY A 131 -7.10 -0.20 -3.33
CA GLY A 131 -6.40 0.88 -2.62
C GLY A 131 -5.29 0.35 -1.73
N VAL A 132 -5.65 -0.47 -0.74
CA VAL A 132 -4.73 -1.03 0.26
C VAL A 132 -4.97 -2.52 0.43
N ASP A 133 -3.90 -3.29 0.47
CA ASP A 133 -3.90 -4.71 0.81
C ASP A 133 -3.09 -4.93 2.09
N ILE A 134 -3.68 -5.63 3.06
CA ILE A 134 -3.05 -5.89 4.35
C ILE A 134 -2.93 -7.39 4.54
N SER A 135 -1.70 -7.89 4.63
CA SER A 135 -1.41 -9.30 4.68
C SER A 135 -1.09 -9.79 6.09
N ALA A 136 -1.37 -11.06 6.35
CA ALA A 136 -0.95 -11.79 7.53
C ALA A 136 -0.06 -12.97 7.14
N LEU A 137 0.85 -13.35 8.02
CA LEU A 137 1.65 -14.55 7.84
C LEU A 137 0.83 -15.77 8.28
N TRP A 138 0.71 -16.75 7.40
CA TRP A 138 -0.06 -17.97 7.66
C TRP A 138 0.43 -18.68 8.93
N ASN A 139 -0.51 -19.13 9.77
CA ASN A 139 -0.24 -19.83 11.04
C ASN A 139 0.65 -19.06 12.02
N SER A 140 0.62 -17.74 12.00
CA SER A 140 1.37 -16.90 12.93
C SER A 140 0.54 -15.71 13.43
N ASN A 141 1.00 -15.07 14.49
CA ASN A 141 0.42 -13.82 14.99
C ASN A 141 1.07 -12.59 14.34
N ILE A 142 1.88 -12.78 13.30
CA ILE A 142 2.53 -11.68 12.58
C ILE A 142 1.60 -11.20 11.49
N ILE A 143 1.00 -10.05 11.70
CA ILE A 143 0.02 -9.43 10.81
C ILE A 143 0.47 -8.03 10.40
N GLY A 144 0.17 -7.65 9.16
CA GLY A 144 0.29 -6.26 8.72
C GLY A 144 -0.73 -5.38 9.43
N CYS A 145 -0.41 -4.11 9.61
CA CYS A 145 -1.27 -3.14 10.26
C CYS A 145 -1.49 -1.92 9.37
N PHE A 146 -2.76 -1.57 9.13
CA PHE A 146 -3.13 -0.30 8.52
C PHE A 146 -3.87 0.57 9.54
N ILE A 147 -3.39 1.78 9.75
CA ILE A 147 -3.97 2.78 10.65
C ILE A 147 -4.44 3.97 9.82
N MET A 148 -5.74 4.14 9.69
CA MET A 148 -6.34 5.27 8.98
C MET A 148 -6.90 6.29 9.97
N ASN A 149 -6.13 7.34 10.22
CA ASN A 149 -6.53 8.46 11.08
C ASN A 149 -7.28 9.55 10.31
N GLY A 150 -7.24 9.49 8.97
CA GLY A 150 -7.87 10.46 8.08
C GLY A 150 -7.55 10.16 6.63
N GLY A 151 -7.82 11.13 5.75
CA GLY A 151 -7.58 10.99 4.32
C GLY A 151 -8.72 10.28 3.57
N THR A 152 -8.47 9.99 2.29
CA THR A 152 -9.49 9.41 1.41
C THR A 152 -8.93 8.27 0.56
N ILE A 153 -9.61 7.14 0.55
CA ILE A 153 -9.42 6.05 -0.43
C ILE A 153 -10.66 6.04 -1.32
N ARG A 154 -10.48 6.18 -2.64
CA ARG A 154 -11.64 6.25 -3.54
C ARG A 154 -11.39 5.73 -4.94
N THR A 155 -12.46 5.30 -5.58
CA THR A 155 -12.42 4.82 -6.98
C THR A 155 -11.34 3.79 -7.25
N CYS A 156 -11.03 2.99 -6.25
CA CYS A 156 -10.11 1.88 -6.37
C CYS A 156 -10.86 0.60 -6.76
N THR A 157 -10.17 -0.31 -7.43
CA THR A 157 -10.75 -1.56 -7.91
C THR A 157 -9.90 -2.72 -7.45
N GLY A 158 -10.51 -3.71 -6.81
CA GLY A 158 -9.84 -4.93 -6.35
C GLY A 158 -10.73 -6.15 -6.53
N LEU A 159 -10.16 -7.35 -6.45
CA LEU A 159 -10.95 -8.57 -6.58
C LEU A 159 -11.90 -8.74 -5.39
N TYR A 160 -11.42 -8.54 -4.17
CA TYR A 160 -12.20 -8.71 -2.93
C TYR A 160 -12.62 -7.37 -2.34
N GLY A 161 -11.69 -6.54 -1.92
CA GLY A 161 -11.93 -5.20 -1.39
C GLY A 161 -11.55 -4.12 -2.38
N GLY A 162 -12.51 -3.40 -2.97
CA GLY A 162 -12.16 -2.33 -3.90
C GLY A 162 -11.29 -1.26 -3.23
N GLY A 163 -11.67 -0.80 -2.04
CA GLY A 163 -10.89 0.12 -1.22
C GLY A 163 -9.78 -0.58 -0.46
N VAL A 164 -10.16 -1.50 0.45
CA VAL A 164 -9.23 -2.19 1.37
C VAL A 164 -9.56 -3.67 1.43
N TYR A 165 -8.55 -4.52 1.30
CA TYR A 165 -8.58 -5.91 1.69
C TYR A 165 -7.77 -6.09 2.96
N ASN A 166 -8.36 -6.67 3.99
CA ASN A 166 -7.75 -6.84 5.31
C ASN A 166 -7.71 -8.31 5.74
N SER A 167 -6.55 -8.93 5.66
CA SER A 167 -6.25 -10.19 6.34
C SER A 167 -5.33 -10.02 7.57
N GLY A 168 -5.01 -8.77 7.92
CA GLY A 168 -4.22 -8.38 9.08
C GLY A 168 -5.02 -7.60 10.12
N SER A 169 -4.57 -6.41 10.47
CA SER A 169 -5.25 -5.46 11.36
C SER A 169 -5.52 -4.15 10.64
N PHE A 170 -6.78 -3.74 10.63
CA PHE A 170 -7.19 -2.43 10.13
C PHE A 170 -7.84 -1.61 11.24
N ILE A 171 -7.28 -0.45 11.53
CA ILE A 171 -7.80 0.50 12.54
C ILE A 171 -8.18 1.79 11.83
N MET A 172 -9.45 2.16 11.88
CA MET A 172 -9.98 3.39 11.29
C MET A 172 -10.53 4.31 12.38
N SER A 173 -9.83 5.41 12.61
CA SER A 173 -10.23 6.47 13.56
C SER A 173 -10.68 7.74 12.86
N GLY A 174 -10.67 7.78 11.52
CA GLY A 174 -11.13 8.87 10.69
C GLY A 174 -10.97 8.57 9.21
N GLY A 175 -11.33 9.53 8.36
CA GLY A 175 -11.20 9.42 6.91
C GLY A 175 -12.42 8.82 6.19
N THR A 176 -12.26 8.60 4.89
CA THR A 176 -13.35 8.13 4.03
C THR A 176 -12.85 7.09 3.03
N ILE A 177 -13.57 5.98 2.92
CA ILE A 177 -13.40 4.97 1.87
C ILE A 177 -14.69 4.97 1.06
N LYS A 178 -14.62 5.30 -0.24
CA LYS A 178 -15.83 5.47 -1.06
C LYS A 178 -15.63 5.18 -2.54
N ALA A 179 -16.75 4.93 -3.21
CA ALA A 179 -16.81 4.74 -4.67
C ALA A 179 -15.75 3.75 -5.19
N SER A 180 -15.41 2.75 -4.39
CA SER A 180 -14.49 1.67 -4.76
C SER A 180 -15.28 0.44 -5.17
N ILE A 181 -14.71 -0.39 -6.03
CA ILE A 181 -15.43 -1.48 -6.70
C ILE A 181 -14.69 -2.80 -6.47
N SER A 182 -15.43 -3.84 -6.11
CA SER A 182 -14.94 -5.21 -6.21
C SER A 182 -15.29 -5.80 -7.57
N THR A 183 -14.37 -6.57 -8.14
CA THR A 183 -14.55 -7.17 -9.46
C THR A 183 -15.01 -8.62 -9.43
N THR A 184 -15.04 -9.27 -8.26
CA THR A 184 -15.52 -10.63 -8.16
C THR A 184 -17.05 -10.70 -8.22
N THR A 185 -17.55 -11.65 -8.98
CA THR A 185 -18.98 -12.01 -9.03
C THR A 185 -19.27 -13.38 -8.38
N GLN A 186 -18.23 -14.11 -7.98
CA GLN A 186 -18.34 -15.48 -7.47
C GLN A 186 -18.44 -15.58 -5.95
N TYR A 187 -18.01 -14.56 -5.24
CA TYR A 187 -17.99 -14.53 -3.77
C TYR A 187 -18.63 -13.23 -3.28
N ALA A 188 -19.08 -13.23 -2.03
CA ALA A 188 -19.42 -12.00 -1.36
C ALA A 188 -18.22 -11.04 -1.48
N SER A 189 -18.45 -9.85 -1.94
CA SER A 189 -17.40 -8.88 -2.23
C SER A 189 -17.77 -7.52 -1.68
N SER A 190 -16.79 -6.70 -1.37
CA SER A 190 -17.03 -5.37 -0.85
C SER A 190 -16.34 -4.31 -1.68
N GLY A 191 -17.08 -3.33 -2.15
CA GLY A 191 -16.50 -2.17 -2.80
C GLY A 191 -15.62 -1.36 -1.84
N GLY A 192 -16.04 -1.21 -0.58
CA GLY A 192 -15.29 -0.47 0.43
C GLY A 192 -14.18 -1.28 1.07
N VAL A 193 -14.54 -2.12 2.04
CA VAL A 193 -13.61 -2.91 2.86
C VAL A 193 -14.03 -4.37 2.89
N TRP A 194 -13.14 -5.26 2.50
CA TRP A 194 -13.23 -6.69 2.78
C TRP A 194 -12.40 -7.01 4.02
N ASN A 195 -12.99 -7.66 5.01
CA ASN A 195 -12.32 -7.97 6.26
C ASN A 195 -12.34 -9.47 6.58
N ASP A 196 -11.16 -10.08 6.62
CA ASP A 196 -10.93 -11.48 7.02
C ASP A 196 -10.31 -11.61 8.42
N ASN A 197 -9.98 -10.49 9.08
CA ASN A 197 -9.29 -10.53 10.37
C ASN A 197 -9.74 -9.37 11.29
N GLN A 198 -8.83 -8.62 11.87
CA GLN A 198 -9.14 -7.58 12.84
C GLN A 198 -9.50 -6.27 12.17
N PHE A 199 -10.70 -5.77 12.40
CA PHE A 199 -11.14 -4.45 11.96
C PHE A 199 -11.78 -3.67 13.11
N THR A 200 -11.23 -2.50 13.39
CA THR A 200 -11.77 -1.59 14.39
C THR A 200 -12.04 -0.24 13.75
N MET A 201 -13.29 0.23 13.81
CA MET A 201 -13.67 1.54 13.33
C MET A 201 -14.31 2.34 14.46
N THR A 202 -13.73 3.49 14.81
CA THR A 202 -14.27 4.41 15.82
C THR A 202 -14.86 5.66 15.22
N ARG A 203 -14.38 6.08 14.05
CA ARG A 203 -14.84 7.23 13.27
C ARG A 203 -14.53 7.02 11.78
N GLY A 204 -15.12 7.85 10.94
CA GLY A 204 -14.93 7.84 9.50
C GLY A 204 -16.17 7.36 8.75
N THR A 205 -16.02 7.14 7.45
CA THR A 205 -17.12 6.72 6.57
C THR A 205 -16.63 5.67 5.56
N ILE A 206 -17.44 4.63 5.37
CA ILE A 206 -17.29 3.62 4.31
C ILE A 206 -18.59 3.60 3.51
N GLY A 207 -18.50 3.83 2.17
CA GLY A 207 -19.67 3.89 1.28
C GLY A 207 -19.36 3.80 -0.20
#